data_5c9fd5fb5128a695025278cc15663392
#
_entry.id   5c9fd5fb5128a695025278cc15663392
#
_cell.length_a   1.000
_cell.length_b   1.000
_cell.length_c   1.000
_cell.angle_alpha   90.00
_cell.angle_beta   90.00
_cell.angle_gamma   90.00
#
_symmetry.space_group_name_H-M   'P 1'
#
loop_
_entity.id
_entity.type
_entity.pdbx_description
1 polymer ?
#
loop_
_entity_poly.entity_id
_entity_poly.type
_entity_poly.pdbx_seq_one_letter_code
_entity_poly.pdbx_strand_id
1 'polypeptide(L)'
;KMGQKSVKSSVFSLLSRHYLKEMETMLNILPPVIYLSPENDRQRLYSFVKKQIDAIVVEYDGEKTFFSAAIYARLIEIFVFLGRNEIWGTRQKKSMATANNLVKKKEYMENIMSACNYINQHYNEQLSLENIAEISGFSKFHFTRIFKQCMGMTFYEYLNQKRISKAEELLSTTSQSITEIAMNSGFFSLSSFNRTFKALKDCTPSVYRRKKDDA
;
A
#
# COMPACT_ATOMS: atom_id res chain seq x y z
N LYS A 1 -33.01 -34.84 -6.13
CA LYS A 1 -32.53 -33.66 -5.36
C LYS A 1 -31.00 -33.62 -5.19
N MET A 2 -30.24 -34.67 -5.53
CA MET A 2 -28.76 -34.69 -5.45
C MET A 2 -28.03 -33.96 -6.59
N GLY A 3 -28.63 -33.84 -7.79
CA GLY A 3 -27.96 -33.25 -8.97
C GLY A 3 -27.76 -31.72 -8.92
N GLN A 4 -28.64 -30.98 -8.26
CA GLN A 4 -28.57 -29.50 -8.25
C GLN A 4 -27.47 -28.91 -7.35
N LYS A 5 -27.06 -29.61 -6.27
CA LYS A 5 -25.97 -29.16 -5.39
C LYS A 5 -24.58 -29.29 -6.07
N SER A 6 -24.38 -30.31 -6.89
CA SER A 6 -23.10 -30.56 -7.58
C SER A 6 -22.83 -29.52 -8.67
N VAL A 7 -23.85 -29.14 -9.45
CA VAL A 7 -23.69 -28.14 -10.55
C VAL A 7 -23.40 -26.76 -10.00
N LYS A 8 -24.08 -26.31 -8.94
CA LYS A 8 -23.82 -25.00 -8.31
C LYS A 8 -22.40 -24.92 -7.74
N SER A 9 -21.92 -25.98 -7.11
CA SER A 9 -20.55 -26.04 -6.57
C SER A 9 -19.49 -25.97 -7.68
N SER A 10 -19.69 -26.66 -8.81
CA SER A 10 -18.76 -26.65 -9.94
C SER A 10 -18.69 -25.31 -10.66
N VAL A 11 -19.85 -24.69 -10.91
CA VAL A 11 -19.92 -23.36 -11.54
C VAL A 11 -19.29 -22.29 -10.64
N PHE A 12 -19.53 -22.34 -9.32
CA PHE A 12 -18.94 -21.41 -8.38
C PHE A 12 -17.41 -21.57 -8.29
N SER A 13 -16.92 -22.80 -8.34
CA SER A 13 -15.49 -23.11 -8.34
C SER A 13 -14.78 -22.66 -9.64
N LEU A 14 -15.43 -22.77 -10.79
CA LEU A 14 -14.92 -22.28 -12.06
C LEU A 14 -14.89 -20.76 -12.13
N LEU A 15 -15.96 -20.10 -11.71
CA LEU A 15 -16.04 -18.63 -11.65
C LEU A 15 -15.01 -18.07 -10.68
N SER A 16 -14.80 -18.69 -9.51
CA SER A 16 -13.83 -18.22 -8.54
C SER A 16 -12.38 -18.37 -9.03
N ARG A 17 -12.04 -19.45 -9.75
CA ARG A 17 -10.69 -19.63 -10.34
C ARG A 17 -10.40 -18.62 -11.46
N HIS A 18 -11.36 -18.40 -12.34
CA HIS A 18 -11.21 -17.42 -13.41
C HIS A 18 -11.04 -16.01 -12.83
N TYR A 19 -11.86 -15.69 -11.87
CA TYR A 19 -11.85 -14.42 -11.17
C TYR A 19 -10.53 -14.15 -10.42
N LEU A 20 -10.01 -15.15 -9.71
CA LEU A 20 -8.70 -15.04 -9.02
C LEU A 20 -7.57 -14.80 -10.01
N LYS A 21 -7.59 -15.46 -11.17
CA LYS A 21 -6.57 -15.26 -12.22
C LYS A 21 -6.65 -13.86 -12.84
N GLU A 22 -7.84 -13.33 -13.06
CA GLU A 22 -8.02 -11.95 -13.53
C GLU A 22 -7.56 -10.94 -12.49
N MET A 23 -7.87 -11.15 -11.21
CA MET A 23 -7.41 -10.32 -10.09
C MET A 23 -5.88 -10.33 -9.99
N GLU A 24 -5.26 -11.50 -10.05
CA GLU A 24 -3.80 -11.64 -10.06
C GLU A 24 -3.19 -10.89 -11.25
N THR A 25 -3.77 -11.01 -12.43
CA THR A 25 -3.33 -10.28 -13.62
C THR A 25 -3.44 -8.77 -13.43
N MET A 26 -4.54 -8.28 -12.86
CA MET A 26 -4.73 -6.86 -12.57
C MET A 26 -3.74 -6.35 -11.53
N LEU A 27 -3.53 -7.09 -10.45
CA LEU A 27 -2.56 -6.72 -9.40
C LEU A 27 -1.13 -6.65 -9.94
N ASN A 28 -0.77 -7.52 -10.89
CA ASN A 28 0.53 -7.50 -11.57
C ASN A 28 0.72 -6.32 -12.54
N ILE A 29 -0.37 -5.72 -13.02
CA ILE A 29 -0.33 -4.57 -13.94
C ILE A 29 -0.31 -3.24 -13.18
N LEU A 30 -0.97 -3.20 -12.02
CA LEU A 30 -1.06 -1.99 -11.22
C LEU A 30 0.27 -1.69 -10.52
N PRO A 31 0.72 -0.43 -10.51
CA PRO A 31 1.86 -0.04 -9.68
C PRO A 31 1.51 -0.21 -8.19
N PRO A 32 2.49 -0.51 -7.31
CA PRO A 32 2.25 -0.74 -5.89
C PRO A 32 1.69 0.49 -5.17
N VAL A 33 1.92 1.67 -5.73
CA VAL A 33 1.37 2.95 -5.25
C VAL A 33 0.85 3.76 -6.44
N ILE A 34 -0.39 4.20 -6.32
CA ILE A 34 -1.03 5.06 -7.33
C ILE A 34 -1.31 6.41 -6.68
N TYR A 35 -0.59 7.44 -7.13
CA TYR A 35 -0.85 8.82 -6.69
C TYR A 35 -2.02 9.39 -7.48
N LEU A 36 -3.06 9.76 -6.74
CA LEU A 36 -4.25 10.41 -7.25
C LEU A 36 -4.32 11.82 -6.65
N SER A 37 -4.42 12.83 -7.52
CA SER A 37 -4.61 14.22 -7.13
C SER A 37 -5.81 14.81 -7.87
N PRO A 38 -6.61 15.68 -7.22
CA PRO A 38 -7.69 16.37 -7.89
C PRO A 38 -7.21 17.40 -8.92
N GLU A 39 -5.92 17.77 -8.90
CA GLU A 39 -5.33 18.84 -9.70
C GLU A 39 -4.59 18.38 -10.96
N ASN A 40 -4.53 17.07 -11.23
CA ASN A 40 -3.81 16.52 -12.37
C ASN A 40 -4.72 15.85 -13.40
N ASP A 41 -4.13 15.41 -14.53
CA ASP A 41 -4.81 14.72 -15.64
C ASP A 41 -5.61 13.46 -15.21
N ARG A 42 -5.48 13.05 -13.94
CA ARG A 42 -6.17 11.89 -13.34
C ARG A 42 -7.36 12.29 -12.45
N GLN A 43 -7.88 13.50 -12.57
CA GLN A 43 -9.01 13.99 -11.77
C GLN A 43 -10.23 13.02 -11.78
N ARG A 44 -10.53 12.45 -12.95
CA ARG A 44 -11.62 11.47 -13.10
C ARG A 44 -11.35 10.18 -12.29
N LEU A 45 -10.10 9.74 -12.29
CA LEU A 45 -9.64 8.57 -11.54
C LEU A 45 -9.72 8.83 -10.04
N TYR A 46 -9.23 10.00 -9.61
CA TYR A 46 -9.29 10.46 -8.23
C TYR A 46 -10.74 10.50 -7.71
N SER A 47 -11.65 11.14 -8.46
CA SER A 47 -13.05 11.29 -8.07
C SER A 47 -13.76 9.93 -7.93
N PHE A 48 -13.48 8.99 -8.83
CA PHE A 48 -14.03 7.64 -8.76
C PHE A 48 -13.52 6.88 -7.53
N VAL A 49 -12.20 6.82 -7.34
CA VAL A 49 -11.58 6.11 -6.21
C VAL A 49 -12.02 6.71 -4.88
N LYS A 50 -12.03 8.05 -4.76
CA LYS A 50 -12.52 8.73 -3.56
C LYS A 50 -13.97 8.34 -3.24
N LYS A 51 -14.88 8.39 -4.22
CA LYS A 51 -16.27 7.99 -4.04
C LYS A 51 -16.42 6.55 -3.52
N GLN A 52 -15.60 5.62 -4.02
CA GLN A 52 -15.66 4.23 -3.57
C GLN A 52 -15.10 4.08 -2.14
N ILE A 53 -14.02 4.80 -1.80
CA ILE A 53 -13.47 4.80 -0.44
C ILE A 53 -14.47 5.38 0.55
N ASP A 54 -15.08 6.53 0.25
CA ASP A 54 -16.09 7.15 1.11
C ASP A 54 -17.27 6.17 1.35
N ALA A 55 -17.69 5.44 0.32
CA ALA A 55 -18.72 4.42 0.45
C ALA A 55 -18.28 3.19 1.27
N ILE A 56 -17.00 2.79 1.20
CA ILE A 56 -16.43 1.73 2.06
C ILE A 56 -16.49 2.14 3.53
N VAL A 57 -16.14 3.39 3.86
CA VAL A 57 -16.20 3.91 5.23
C VAL A 57 -17.63 3.86 5.75
N VAL A 58 -18.61 4.31 4.97
CA VAL A 58 -20.04 4.26 5.35
C VAL A 58 -20.55 2.83 5.58
N GLU A 59 -20.11 1.87 4.77
CA GLU A 59 -20.48 0.45 4.97
C GLU A 59 -19.83 -0.13 6.23
N TYR A 60 -18.57 0.24 6.50
CA TYR A 60 -17.83 -0.21 7.67
C TYR A 60 -18.45 0.33 8.98
N ASP A 61 -18.73 1.64 9.03
CA ASP A 61 -19.31 2.30 10.20
C ASP A 61 -20.75 1.88 10.46
N GLY A 62 -21.46 1.46 9.40
CA GLY A 62 -22.86 1.04 9.49
C GLY A 62 -23.06 -0.39 9.97
N GLU A 63 -22.06 -1.23 9.98
CA GLU A 63 -22.07 -2.66 10.39
C GLU A 63 -23.30 -3.46 9.89
N LYS A 64 -23.82 -3.13 8.70
CA LYS A 64 -25.01 -3.78 8.13
C LYS A 64 -24.72 -5.23 7.77
N THR A 65 -25.78 -6.04 7.72
CA THR A 65 -25.65 -7.43 7.25
C THR A 65 -24.92 -7.50 5.90
N PHE A 66 -23.90 -8.36 5.80
CA PHE A 66 -23.02 -8.51 4.64
C PHE A 66 -22.13 -7.29 4.30
N PHE A 67 -21.87 -6.37 5.24
CA PHE A 67 -21.00 -5.21 5.00
C PHE A 67 -19.62 -5.59 4.44
N SER A 68 -19.02 -6.70 4.93
CA SER A 68 -17.75 -7.20 4.42
C SER A 68 -17.82 -7.52 2.92
N ALA A 69 -18.89 -8.16 2.45
CA ALA A 69 -19.08 -8.46 1.03
C ALA A 69 -19.24 -7.19 0.20
N ALA A 70 -19.96 -6.18 0.71
CA ALA A 70 -20.11 -4.88 0.08
C ALA A 70 -18.76 -4.15 -0.05
N ILE A 71 -17.93 -4.18 0.99
CA ILE A 71 -16.56 -3.61 0.98
C ILE A 71 -15.70 -4.30 -0.08
N TYR A 72 -15.70 -5.65 -0.13
CA TYR A 72 -14.94 -6.38 -1.14
C TYR A 72 -15.40 -6.07 -2.57
N ALA A 73 -16.70 -5.94 -2.80
CA ALA A 73 -17.22 -5.56 -4.12
C ALA A 73 -16.70 -4.19 -4.57
N ARG A 74 -16.66 -3.20 -3.67
CA ARG A 74 -16.12 -1.87 -3.98
C ARG A 74 -14.61 -1.86 -4.21
N LEU A 75 -13.85 -2.64 -3.45
CA LEU A 75 -12.42 -2.82 -3.69
C LEU A 75 -12.15 -3.40 -5.08
N ILE A 76 -12.94 -4.40 -5.48
CA ILE A 76 -12.86 -5.00 -6.80
C ILE A 76 -13.17 -3.95 -7.89
N GLU A 77 -14.20 -3.13 -7.73
CA GLU A 77 -14.52 -2.04 -8.67
C GLU A 77 -13.37 -1.05 -8.82
N ILE A 78 -12.72 -0.69 -7.71
CA ILE A 78 -11.52 0.17 -7.73
C ILE A 78 -10.41 -0.49 -8.57
N PHE A 79 -10.08 -1.75 -8.30
CA PHE A 79 -9.02 -2.47 -9.02
C PHE A 79 -9.33 -2.62 -10.51
N VAL A 80 -10.54 -2.98 -10.87
CA VAL A 80 -10.98 -3.09 -12.27
C VAL A 80 -10.86 -1.73 -12.97
N PHE A 81 -11.31 -0.66 -12.32
CA PHE A 81 -11.26 0.67 -12.89
C PHE A 81 -9.81 1.17 -13.08
N LEU A 82 -8.95 0.98 -12.08
CA LEU A 82 -7.53 1.30 -12.15
C LEU A 82 -6.83 0.50 -13.25
N GLY A 83 -7.03 -0.82 -13.30
CA GLY A 83 -6.43 -1.69 -14.31
C GLY A 83 -6.83 -1.30 -15.73
N ARG A 84 -8.11 -0.99 -15.97
CA ARG A 84 -8.59 -0.53 -17.28
C ARG A 84 -7.97 0.80 -17.69
N ASN A 85 -7.82 1.75 -16.77
CA ASN A 85 -7.24 3.06 -17.07
C ASN A 85 -5.73 2.98 -17.30
N GLU A 86 -5.00 2.15 -16.55
CA GLU A 86 -3.56 1.94 -16.78
C GLU A 86 -3.30 1.22 -18.12
N ILE A 87 -4.08 0.20 -18.47
CA ILE A 87 -3.99 -0.47 -19.77
C ILE A 87 -4.33 0.50 -20.91
N TRP A 88 -5.34 1.34 -20.73
CA TRP A 88 -5.76 2.32 -21.76
C TRP A 88 -4.70 3.41 -21.96
N GLY A 89 -4.14 3.95 -20.87
CA GLY A 89 -3.06 4.94 -20.92
C GLY A 89 -1.78 4.41 -21.58
N THR A 90 -1.48 3.14 -21.41
CA THR A 90 -0.32 2.50 -22.07
C THR A 90 -0.56 2.23 -23.57
N ARG A 91 -1.80 1.97 -24.00
CA ARG A 91 -2.12 1.80 -25.44
C ARG A 91 -1.96 3.10 -26.24
N GLN A 92 -2.26 4.25 -25.67
CA GLN A 92 -2.08 5.55 -26.37
C GLN A 92 -0.60 5.98 -26.49
N LYS A 93 0.30 5.48 -25.64
CA LYS A 93 1.75 5.75 -25.69
C LYS A 93 2.57 4.71 -26.46
N LYS A 94 1.96 3.67 -27.04
CA LYS A 94 2.64 2.61 -27.76
C LYS A 94 2.84 2.93 -29.23
N SER A 95 3.97 3.57 -29.51
CA SER A 95 4.72 3.44 -30.76
C SER A 95 6.06 2.76 -30.43
N MET A 96 6.20 1.52 -30.88
CA MET A 96 7.39 0.73 -31.21
C MET A 96 8.64 0.55 -30.33
N ALA A 97 8.70 0.99 -29.07
CA ALA A 97 9.90 0.74 -28.21
C ALA A 97 9.66 -0.26 -27.05
N THR A 98 8.67 -1.15 -27.11
CA THR A 98 7.85 -1.44 -25.92
C THR A 98 7.99 -2.79 -25.25
N ALA A 99 8.45 -3.84 -25.88
CA ALA A 99 8.54 -5.16 -25.22
C ALA A 99 9.66 -5.16 -24.16
N ASN A 100 10.84 -4.67 -24.49
CA ASN A 100 11.99 -4.62 -23.56
C ASN A 100 11.78 -3.65 -22.38
N ASN A 101 11.04 -2.52 -22.59
CA ASN A 101 10.75 -1.58 -21.53
C ASN A 101 9.69 -2.09 -20.54
N LEU A 102 8.75 -2.92 -20.98
CA LEU A 102 7.74 -3.52 -20.12
C LEU A 102 8.34 -4.60 -19.23
N VAL A 103 9.23 -5.44 -19.78
CA VAL A 103 9.95 -6.46 -19.00
C VAL A 103 10.82 -5.80 -17.93
N LYS A 104 11.62 -4.78 -18.30
CA LYS A 104 12.43 -4.02 -17.33
C LYS A 104 11.58 -3.31 -16.27
N LYS A 105 10.44 -2.75 -16.64
CA LYS A 105 9.54 -2.09 -15.69
C LYS A 105 8.95 -3.09 -14.70
N LYS A 106 8.61 -4.30 -15.14
CA LYS A 106 8.14 -5.39 -14.27
C LYS A 106 9.24 -5.82 -13.31
N GLU A 107 10.44 -6.07 -13.80
CA GLU A 107 11.61 -6.43 -13.00
C GLU A 107 11.95 -5.36 -11.95
N TYR A 108 11.94 -4.09 -12.31
CA TYR A 108 12.14 -2.99 -11.36
C TYR A 108 11.07 -2.97 -10.28
N MET A 109 9.83 -3.25 -10.63
CA MET A 109 8.73 -3.32 -9.69
C MET A 109 8.91 -4.47 -8.69
N GLU A 110 9.26 -5.66 -9.18
CA GLU A 110 9.51 -6.85 -8.35
C GLU A 110 10.65 -6.57 -7.36
N ASN A 111 11.73 -5.94 -7.82
CA ASN A 111 12.87 -5.58 -6.99
C ASN A 111 12.49 -4.51 -5.93
N ILE A 112 11.70 -3.51 -6.27
CA ILE A 112 11.20 -2.51 -5.30
C ILE A 112 10.23 -3.16 -4.29
N MET A 113 9.37 -4.08 -4.72
CA MET A 113 8.49 -4.83 -3.81
C MET A 113 9.29 -5.68 -2.82
N SER A 114 10.36 -6.34 -3.30
CA SER A 114 11.29 -7.08 -2.44
C SER A 114 11.94 -6.15 -1.40
N ALA A 115 12.40 -4.97 -1.81
CA ALA A 115 12.92 -3.95 -0.90
C ALA A 115 11.88 -3.54 0.16
N CYS A 116 10.65 -3.26 -0.25
CA CYS A 116 9.57 -2.90 0.66
C CYS A 116 9.25 -4.02 1.66
N ASN A 117 9.24 -5.26 1.22
CA ASN A 117 9.04 -6.42 2.09
C ASN A 117 10.18 -6.54 3.11
N TYR A 118 11.41 -6.38 2.67
CA TYR A 118 12.57 -6.39 3.57
C TYR A 118 12.48 -5.26 4.61
N ILE A 119 12.19 -4.04 4.19
CA ILE A 119 12.00 -2.89 5.09
C ILE A 119 10.87 -3.18 6.11
N ASN A 120 9.77 -3.77 5.67
CA ASN A 120 8.64 -4.09 6.53
C ASN A 120 8.95 -5.16 7.60
N GLN A 121 9.91 -6.04 7.32
CA GLN A 121 10.35 -7.08 8.27
C GLN A 121 11.46 -6.58 9.21
N HIS A 122 12.29 -5.64 8.76
CA HIS A 122 13.50 -5.18 9.44
C HIS A 122 13.47 -3.69 9.83
N TYR A 123 12.30 -3.04 9.87
CA TYR A 123 12.19 -1.58 10.13
C TYR A 123 12.79 -1.16 11.48
N ASN A 124 12.85 -2.06 12.46
CA ASN A 124 13.41 -1.83 13.78
C ASN A 124 14.95 -1.90 13.80
N GLU A 125 15.59 -2.32 12.73
CA GLU A 125 17.04 -2.39 12.57
C GLU A 125 17.62 -1.11 11.97
N GLN A 126 18.95 -0.99 11.99
CA GLN A 126 19.65 0.11 11.34
C GLN A 126 19.76 -0.14 9.83
N LEU A 127 18.74 0.23 9.09
CA LEU A 127 18.72 0.11 7.65
C LEU A 127 19.41 1.31 6.98
N SER A 128 20.35 1.03 6.07
CA SER A 128 20.98 2.03 5.22
C SER A 128 20.45 1.97 3.79
N LEU A 129 20.49 3.11 3.11
CA LEU A 129 20.09 3.19 1.71
C LEU A 129 20.96 2.28 0.83
N GLU A 130 22.23 2.15 1.15
CA GLU A 130 23.20 1.30 0.48
C GLU A 130 22.80 -0.17 0.55
N ASN A 131 22.51 -0.66 1.76
CA ASN A 131 22.13 -2.06 1.98
C ASN A 131 20.83 -2.41 1.25
N ILE A 132 19.83 -1.52 1.29
CA ILE A 132 18.55 -1.76 0.61
C ILE A 132 18.71 -1.72 -0.91
N ALA A 133 19.54 -0.84 -1.44
CA ALA A 133 19.84 -0.80 -2.87
C ALA A 133 20.51 -2.11 -3.33
N GLU A 134 21.49 -2.61 -2.57
CA GLU A 134 22.20 -3.87 -2.85
C GLU A 134 21.23 -5.08 -2.85
N ILE A 135 20.40 -5.20 -1.81
CA ILE A 135 19.35 -6.25 -1.70
C ILE A 135 18.40 -6.21 -2.88
N SER A 136 18.15 -5.02 -3.43
CA SER A 136 17.24 -4.81 -4.57
C SER A 136 17.93 -4.97 -5.94
N GLY A 137 19.24 -5.31 -5.97
CA GLY A 137 20.01 -5.43 -7.20
C GLY A 137 20.27 -4.10 -7.93
N PHE A 138 20.19 -2.97 -7.22
CA PHE A 138 20.41 -1.64 -7.77
C PHE A 138 21.64 -0.94 -7.18
N SER A 139 22.25 -0.06 -7.97
CA SER A 139 23.13 0.95 -7.39
C SER A 139 22.32 1.95 -6.54
N LYS A 140 22.93 2.56 -5.54
CA LYS A 140 22.33 3.56 -4.64
C LYS A 140 21.54 4.65 -5.40
N PHE A 141 22.14 5.23 -6.43
CA PHE A 141 21.52 6.29 -7.23
C PHE A 141 20.31 5.78 -8.03
N HIS A 142 20.45 4.59 -8.61
CA HIS A 142 19.37 3.97 -9.37
C HIS A 142 18.19 3.60 -8.46
N PHE A 143 18.48 2.97 -7.32
CA PHE A 143 17.48 2.66 -6.31
C PHE A 143 16.72 3.91 -5.86
N THR A 144 17.43 4.97 -5.45
CA THR A 144 16.78 6.22 -4.99
C THR A 144 15.80 6.77 -6.01
N ARG A 145 16.19 6.78 -7.29
CA ARG A 145 15.33 7.26 -8.37
C ARG A 145 14.13 6.37 -8.60
N ILE A 146 14.35 5.05 -8.73
CA ILE A 146 13.29 4.09 -9.02
C ILE A 146 12.34 3.94 -7.82
N PHE A 147 12.87 3.89 -6.60
CA PHE A 147 12.07 3.82 -5.40
C PHE A 147 11.13 5.03 -5.30
N LYS A 148 11.65 6.25 -5.46
CA LYS A 148 10.84 7.47 -5.45
C LYS A 148 9.82 7.49 -6.59
N GLN A 149 10.17 6.99 -7.77
CA GLN A 149 9.26 6.90 -8.92
C GLN A 149 8.14 5.88 -8.69
N CYS A 150 8.44 4.74 -8.06
CA CYS A 150 7.46 3.68 -7.79
C CYS A 150 6.61 3.97 -6.55
N MET A 151 7.23 4.47 -5.48
CA MET A 151 6.59 4.66 -4.17
C MET A 151 6.11 6.09 -3.94
N GLY A 152 6.54 7.07 -4.79
CA GLY A 152 6.23 8.49 -4.68
C GLY A 152 6.89 9.20 -3.50
N MET A 153 7.68 8.49 -2.72
CA MET A 153 8.40 8.99 -1.55
C MET A 153 9.81 8.39 -1.51
N THR A 154 10.69 8.98 -0.72
CA THR A 154 12.04 8.47 -0.53
C THR A 154 12.03 7.22 0.36
N PHE A 155 13.12 6.46 0.33
CA PHE A 155 13.35 5.32 1.24
C PHE A 155 13.22 5.70 2.72
N TYR A 156 13.81 6.82 3.13
CA TYR A 156 13.75 7.26 4.53
C TYR A 156 12.36 7.72 4.95
N GLU A 157 11.59 8.35 4.07
CA GLU A 157 10.19 8.69 4.32
C GLU A 157 9.36 7.42 4.51
N TYR A 158 9.53 6.42 3.65
CA TYR A 158 8.85 5.13 3.75
C TYR A 158 9.19 4.39 5.06
N LEU A 159 10.49 4.29 5.39
CA LEU A 159 10.95 3.68 6.64
C LEU A 159 10.38 4.39 7.86
N ASN A 160 10.40 5.72 7.87
CA ASN A 160 9.85 6.52 8.97
C ASN A 160 8.34 6.35 9.11
N GLN A 161 7.58 6.31 8.01
CA GLN A 161 6.14 6.02 8.06
C GLN A 161 5.87 4.67 8.70
N LYS A 162 6.64 3.63 8.33
CA LYS A 162 6.50 2.30 8.90
C LYS A 162 6.79 2.27 10.41
N ARG A 163 7.87 2.93 10.82
CA ARG A 163 8.24 3.07 12.24
C ARG A 163 7.18 3.82 13.04
N ILE A 164 6.65 4.91 12.51
CA ILE A 164 5.58 5.67 13.17
C ILE A 164 4.28 4.87 13.24
N SER A 165 3.92 4.12 12.21
CA SER A 165 2.76 3.21 12.26
C SER A 165 2.88 2.18 13.38
N LYS A 166 4.09 1.60 13.59
CA LYS A 166 4.33 0.71 14.74
C LYS A 166 4.25 1.44 16.07
N ALA A 167 4.77 2.65 16.15
CA ALA A 167 4.66 3.47 17.36
C ALA A 167 3.20 3.80 17.72
N GLU A 168 2.35 4.10 16.74
CA GLU A 168 0.91 4.32 16.95
C GLU A 168 0.21 3.08 17.52
N GLU A 169 0.53 1.90 16.96
CA GLU A 169 0.03 0.63 17.50
C GLU A 169 0.43 0.47 18.97
N LEU A 170 1.73 0.63 19.30
CA LEU A 170 2.23 0.49 20.65
C LEU A 170 1.68 1.54 21.62
N LEU A 171 1.50 2.79 21.17
CA LEU A 171 0.90 3.86 21.94
C LEU A 171 -0.57 3.57 22.32
N SER A 172 -1.28 2.84 21.45
CA SER A 172 -2.70 2.52 21.62
C SER A 172 -2.94 1.20 22.36
N THR A 173 -1.97 0.28 22.36
CA THR A 173 -2.17 -1.09 22.86
C THR A 173 -1.35 -1.42 24.10
N THR A 174 -0.41 -0.55 24.51
CA THR A 174 0.51 -0.83 25.61
C THR A 174 0.68 0.36 26.56
N SER A 175 1.09 0.05 27.80
CA SER A 175 1.49 1.07 28.81
C SER A 175 2.98 1.40 28.79
N GLN A 176 3.74 0.97 27.76
CA GLN A 176 5.17 1.25 27.65
C GLN A 176 5.45 2.77 27.67
N SER A 177 6.62 3.14 28.21
CA SER A 177 7.05 4.54 28.17
C SER A 177 7.28 5.03 26.74
N ILE A 178 7.21 6.33 26.52
CA ILE A 178 7.47 6.94 25.19
C ILE A 178 8.86 6.59 24.68
N THR A 179 9.83 6.48 25.60
CA THR A 179 11.21 6.06 25.25
C THR A 179 11.28 4.61 24.78
N GLU A 180 10.65 3.68 25.48
CA GLU A 180 10.58 2.28 25.08
C GLU A 180 9.89 2.13 23.73
N ILE A 181 8.77 2.82 23.50
CA ILE A 181 8.07 2.82 22.22
C ILE A 181 8.95 3.34 21.09
N ALA A 182 9.71 4.43 21.32
CA ALA A 182 10.64 4.94 20.33
C ALA A 182 11.66 3.86 19.92
N MET A 183 12.28 3.19 20.89
CA MET A 183 13.25 2.13 20.63
C MET A 183 12.61 0.92 19.93
N ASN A 184 11.48 0.43 20.43
CA ASN A 184 10.78 -0.73 19.88
C ASN A 184 10.21 -0.47 18.48
N SER A 185 10.03 0.80 18.11
CA SER A 185 9.62 1.23 16.77
C SER A 185 10.81 1.46 15.82
N GLY A 186 12.05 1.23 16.29
CA GLY A 186 13.25 1.32 15.46
C GLY A 186 13.89 2.71 15.39
N PHE A 187 13.55 3.63 16.30
CA PHE A 187 14.27 4.90 16.42
C PHE A 187 15.43 4.78 17.39
N PHE A 188 16.60 5.25 16.99
CA PHE A 188 17.83 5.21 17.80
C PHE A 188 17.99 6.45 18.71
N SER A 189 17.08 7.41 18.64
CA SER A 189 17.03 8.54 19.56
C SER A 189 15.61 9.05 19.76
N LEU A 190 15.28 9.41 20.99
CA LEU A 190 13.99 10.00 21.36
C LEU A 190 13.72 11.33 20.63
N SER A 191 14.76 12.13 20.39
CA SER A 191 14.66 13.39 19.66
C SER A 191 14.23 13.18 18.21
N SER A 192 14.83 12.20 17.51
CA SER A 192 14.45 11.84 16.14
C SER A 192 13.03 11.31 16.08
N PHE A 193 12.65 10.45 17.04
CA PHE A 193 11.29 9.92 17.17
C PHE A 193 10.27 11.05 17.33
N ASN A 194 10.42 11.92 18.33
CA ASN A 194 9.47 12.99 18.60
C ASN A 194 9.31 13.94 17.42
N ARG A 195 10.42 14.31 16.76
CA ARG A 195 10.37 15.16 15.55
C ARG A 195 9.60 14.50 14.42
N THR A 196 9.92 13.24 14.13
CA THR A 196 9.27 12.50 13.04
C THR A 196 7.80 12.23 13.33
N PHE A 197 7.48 11.85 14.58
CA PHE A 197 6.09 11.61 14.99
C PHE A 197 5.26 12.88 14.85
N LYS A 198 5.76 14.01 15.36
CA LYS A 198 5.06 15.30 15.25
C LYS A 198 4.87 15.72 13.80
N ALA A 199 5.87 15.50 12.94
CA ALA A 199 5.79 15.85 11.52
C ALA A 199 4.75 15.00 10.75
N LEU A 200 4.53 13.75 11.15
CA LEU A 200 3.58 12.84 10.46
C LEU A 200 2.18 12.81 11.09
N LYS A 201 2.03 13.21 12.37
CA LYS A 201 0.77 13.10 13.14
C LYS A 201 0.24 14.42 13.68
N ASP A 202 0.94 15.52 13.41
CA ASP A 202 0.59 16.89 13.88
C ASP A 202 0.44 17.03 15.40
N CYS A 203 0.88 16.04 16.17
CA CYS A 203 0.88 16.06 17.63
C CYS A 203 2.06 15.27 18.20
N THR A 204 2.34 15.46 19.50
CA THR A 204 3.38 14.68 20.18
C THR A 204 2.87 13.27 20.54
N PRO A 205 3.76 12.26 20.70
CA PRO A 205 3.38 10.92 21.12
C PRO A 205 2.54 10.88 22.40
N SER A 206 2.89 11.72 23.39
CA SER A 206 2.15 11.81 24.66
C SER A 206 0.74 12.38 24.49
N VAL A 207 0.55 13.34 23.60
CA VAL A 207 -0.78 13.88 23.27
C VAL A 207 -1.58 12.84 22.49
N TYR A 208 -0.95 12.12 21.57
CA TYR A 208 -1.60 11.06 20.81
C TYR A 208 -2.14 9.95 21.72
N ARG A 209 -1.36 9.49 22.71
CA ARG A 209 -1.80 8.50 23.71
C ARG A 209 -3.01 8.97 24.47
N ARG A 210 -2.97 10.18 25.08
CA ARG A 210 -4.11 10.72 25.84
C ARG A 210 -5.41 10.75 25.03
N LYS A 211 -5.36 11.18 23.78
CA LYS A 211 -6.55 11.19 22.92
C LYS A 211 -7.15 9.81 22.67
N LYS A 212 -6.34 8.77 22.80
CA LYS A 212 -6.81 7.36 22.64
C LYS A 212 -7.36 6.80 23.95
N ASP A 213 -6.82 7.24 25.09
CA ASP A 213 -7.31 6.83 26.41
C ASP A 213 -8.66 7.47 26.74
N ASP A 214 -8.96 8.63 26.13
CA ASP A 214 -10.20 9.40 26.30
C ASP A 214 -11.31 9.02 25.30
N ALA A 215 -11.06 8.12 24.33
CA ALA A 215 -11.98 7.71 23.26
C ALA A 215 -12.52 6.30 23.47
#